data_328c13f6fe850a271adfeaff5dff29c2
#
_entry.id   328c13f6fe850a271adfeaff5dff29c2
#
_cell.length_a   1.000
_cell.length_b   1.000
_cell.length_c   1.000
_cell.angle_alpha   90.00
_cell.angle_beta   90.00
_cell.angle_gamma   90.00
#
_symmetry.space_group_name_H-M   'P 1'
#
loop_
_entity.id
_entity.type
_entity.pdbx_description
1 polymer ?
#
loop_
_entity_poly.entity_id
_entity_poly.type
_entity_poly.pdbx_seq_one_letter_code
_entity_poly.pdbx_strand_id
1 'polypeptide(L)'
;MKKMRMCFPREKTFADGFAEYILDCKARNLREGTIHHYQESIKQIYKRIPPDTPISSMNKQTMTDFYIALRDDPDLNEVTMGTYARDLKTLMRFFMKCQYLPHFEIQLPKADNCPL
;
A
#
# COMPACT_ATOMS: atom_id res chain seq x y z
N MET A 1 -1.03 -22.15 -16.71
CA MET A 1 -1.33 -21.97 -17.01
C MET A 1 -1.57 -21.57 -17.08
N LYS A 2 -1.73 -21.52 -17.12
CA LYS A 2 -2.08 -21.24 -17.33
C LYS A 2 -2.52 -20.59 -17.52
N LYS A 3 -2.77 -20.49 -17.60
CA LYS A 3 -3.24 -20.04 -17.91
C LYS A 3 -3.81 -19.52 -18.16
N MET A 4 -4.11 -19.46 -18.21
CA MET A 4 -4.73 -19.19 -18.60
C MET A 4 -5.30 -18.65 -18.74
N ARG A 5 -5.50 -18.55 -18.85
CA ARG A 5 -6.19 -18.24 -19.13
C ARG A 5 -6.76 -17.49 -19.43
N MET A 6 -7.13 -17.30 -19.62
CA MET A 6 -7.60 -16.74 -20.14
C MET A 6 -8.36 -15.96 -20.45
N CYS A 7 -9.00 -16.20 -20.38
CA CYS A 7 -10.08 -15.61 -21.02
C CYS A 7 -10.46 -14.33 -20.44
N PHE A 8 -10.62 -14.21 -19.15
CA PHE A 8 -10.72 -12.91 -18.56
C PHE A 8 -9.54 -12.68 -17.72
N PRO A 9 -9.09 -11.43 -17.68
CA PRO A 9 -7.95 -11.13 -16.87
C PRO A 9 -8.31 -11.37 -15.41
N ARG A 10 -7.44 -12.06 -14.71
CA ARG A 10 -7.56 -12.18 -13.28
C ARG A 10 -7.24 -10.82 -12.66
N GLU A 11 -8.02 -10.43 -11.70
CA GLU A 11 -7.74 -9.17 -11.03
C GLU A 11 -6.43 -9.25 -10.27
N LYS A 12 -5.66 -8.17 -10.35
CA LYS A 12 -4.43 -8.11 -9.58
C LYS A 12 -4.74 -7.97 -8.11
N THR A 13 -3.97 -8.67 -7.30
CA THR A 13 -4.08 -8.55 -5.86
C THR A 13 -3.09 -7.52 -5.34
N PHE A 14 -3.27 -7.14 -4.08
CA PHE A 14 -2.36 -6.24 -3.42
C PHE A 14 -0.93 -6.77 -3.52
N ALA A 15 -0.75 -8.07 -3.28
CA ALA A 15 0.59 -8.67 -3.36
C ALA A 15 1.18 -8.56 -4.75
N ASP A 16 0.35 -8.76 -5.78
CA ASP A 16 0.81 -8.61 -7.17
C ASP A 16 1.31 -7.19 -7.42
N GLY A 17 0.52 -6.21 -6.97
CA GLY A 17 0.89 -4.82 -7.17
C GLY A 17 2.13 -4.43 -6.39
N PHE A 18 2.27 -4.97 -5.18
CA PHE A 18 3.46 -4.69 -4.39
C PHE A 18 4.70 -5.24 -5.07
N ALA A 19 4.62 -6.47 -5.61
CA ALA A 19 5.75 -7.05 -6.32
C ALA A 19 6.17 -6.17 -7.49
N GLU A 20 5.19 -5.62 -8.21
CA GLU A 20 5.48 -4.71 -9.31
C GLU A 20 6.14 -3.43 -8.82
N TYR A 21 5.69 -2.93 -7.66
CA TYR A 21 6.29 -1.73 -7.09
C TYR A 21 7.76 -1.97 -6.74
N ILE A 22 8.07 -3.12 -6.18
CA ILE A 22 9.45 -3.45 -5.84
C ILE A 22 10.30 -3.54 -7.11
N LEU A 23 9.76 -4.13 -8.18
CA LEU A 23 10.48 -4.18 -9.45
C LEU A 23 10.72 -2.76 -9.99
N ASP A 24 9.73 -1.89 -9.85
CA ASP A 24 9.88 -0.51 -10.26
C ASP A 24 10.98 0.19 -9.46
N CYS A 25 11.05 -0.08 -8.15
CA CYS A 25 12.10 0.48 -7.32
C CYS A 25 13.47 0.03 -7.80
N LYS A 26 13.60 -1.25 -8.13
CA LYS A 26 14.88 -1.77 -8.64
C LYS A 26 15.22 -1.15 -9.98
N ALA A 27 14.22 -0.98 -10.85
CA ALA A 27 14.45 -0.37 -12.16
C ALA A 27 14.90 1.07 -12.04
N ARG A 28 14.43 1.79 -11.00
CA ARG A 28 14.85 3.15 -10.74
C ARG A 28 16.14 3.22 -9.94
N ASN A 29 16.74 2.08 -9.69
CA ASN A 29 18.02 1.99 -9.00
C ASN A 29 17.96 2.57 -7.58
N LEU A 30 16.87 2.33 -6.88
CA LEU A 30 16.77 2.75 -5.50
C LEU A 30 17.67 1.89 -4.63
N ARG A 31 18.12 2.47 -3.54
CA ARG A 31 19.02 1.76 -2.63
C ARG A 31 18.34 0.54 -2.02
N GLU A 32 19.16 -0.46 -1.73
CA GLU A 32 18.65 -1.67 -1.11
C GLU A 32 17.96 -1.39 0.21
N GLY A 33 18.46 -0.43 0.96
CA GLY A 33 17.83 -0.07 2.23
C GLY A 33 16.41 0.42 2.04
N THR A 34 16.17 1.19 0.97
CA THR A 34 14.83 1.67 0.67
C THR A 34 13.92 0.51 0.31
N ILE A 35 14.41 -0.41 -0.53
CA ILE A 35 13.63 -1.57 -0.94
C ILE A 35 13.33 -2.44 0.28
N HIS A 36 14.34 -2.67 1.11
CA HIS A 36 14.15 -3.47 2.33
C HIS A 36 13.12 -2.83 3.25
N HIS A 37 13.15 -1.50 3.35
CA HIS A 37 12.16 -0.79 4.16
C HIS A 37 10.74 -1.13 3.73
N TYR A 38 10.48 -1.07 2.41
CA TYR A 38 9.14 -1.39 1.91
C TYR A 38 8.79 -2.85 2.15
N GLN A 39 9.77 -3.74 2.01
CA GLN A 39 9.52 -5.16 2.24
C GLN A 39 9.17 -5.45 3.70
N GLU A 40 9.77 -4.71 4.63
CA GLU A 40 9.42 -4.87 6.04
C GLU A 40 8.09 -4.22 6.36
N SER A 41 7.85 -3.02 5.80
CA SER A 41 6.59 -2.33 6.02
C SER A 41 5.40 -3.14 5.52
N ILE A 42 5.55 -3.79 4.36
CA ILE A 42 4.42 -4.50 3.77
C ILE A 42 3.95 -5.64 4.67
N LYS A 43 4.86 -6.24 5.44
CA LYS A 43 4.47 -7.30 6.36
C LYS A 43 3.47 -6.78 7.38
N GLN A 44 3.69 -5.57 7.87
CA GLN A 44 2.78 -4.96 8.81
C GLN A 44 1.48 -4.52 8.14
N ILE A 45 1.59 -4.04 6.91
CA ILE A 45 0.41 -3.64 6.16
C ILE A 45 -0.48 -4.85 5.88
N TYR A 46 0.13 -6.00 5.55
CA TYR A 46 -0.63 -7.21 5.28
C TYR A 46 -1.41 -7.71 6.48
N LYS A 47 -0.98 -7.36 7.69
CA LYS A 47 -1.74 -7.75 8.87
C LYS A 47 -3.10 -7.08 8.92
N ARG A 48 -3.26 -5.97 8.21
CA ARG A 48 -4.48 -5.18 8.23
C ARG A 48 -5.20 -5.19 6.89
N ILE A 49 -4.46 -5.33 5.81
CA ILE A 49 -5.02 -5.44 4.46
C ILE A 49 -4.44 -6.72 3.87
N PRO A 50 -5.25 -7.78 3.73
CA PRO A 50 -4.72 -9.06 3.27
C PRO A 50 -4.04 -8.94 1.91
N PRO A 51 -2.97 -9.72 1.66
CA PRO A 51 -2.25 -9.64 0.40
C PRO A 51 -3.08 -10.09 -0.81
N ASP A 52 -4.11 -10.88 -0.59
CA ASP A 52 -4.96 -11.33 -1.69
C ASP A 52 -6.12 -10.38 -1.98
N THR A 53 -6.15 -9.22 -1.33
CA THR A 53 -7.17 -8.21 -1.60
C THR A 53 -7.05 -7.72 -3.04
N PRO A 54 -8.13 -7.74 -3.83
CA PRO A 54 -8.04 -7.20 -5.18
C PRO A 54 -7.74 -5.72 -5.15
N ILE A 55 -6.80 -5.28 -5.97
CA ILE A 55 -6.47 -3.85 -6.00
C ILE A 55 -7.70 -3.04 -6.37
N SER A 56 -8.52 -3.55 -7.28
CA SER A 56 -9.71 -2.81 -7.74
C SER A 56 -10.70 -2.54 -6.61
N SER A 57 -10.63 -3.29 -5.51
CA SER A 57 -11.52 -3.06 -4.37
C SER A 57 -10.95 -2.03 -3.40
N MET A 58 -9.72 -1.61 -3.58
CA MET A 58 -9.11 -0.64 -2.70
C MET A 58 -9.54 0.77 -3.11
N ASN A 59 -9.78 1.60 -2.11
CA ASN A 59 -10.23 2.96 -2.38
C ASN A 59 -9.87 3.86 -1.21
N LYS A 60 -10.44 5.06 -1.22
CA LYS A 60 -10.17 6.00 -0.15
C LYS A 60 -10.55 5.45 1.23
N GLN A 61 -11.65 4.70 1.28
CA GLN A 61 -12.07 4.10 2.55
C GLN A 61 -11.04 3.09 3.06
N THR A 62 -10.36 2.41 2.14
CA THR A 62 -9.29 1.48 2.51
C THR A 62 -8.22 2.20 3.32
N MET A 63 -7.82 3.40 2.88
CA MET A 63 -6.82 4.17 3.61
C MET A 63 -7.32 4.57 4.99
N THR A 64 -8.57 5.01 5.07
CA THR A 64 -9.15 5.42 6.34
C THR A 64 -9.21 4.24 7.31
N ASP A 65 -9.70 3.11 6.82
CA ASP A 65 -9.81 1.91 7.67
C ASP A 65 -8.45 1.45 8.14
N PHE A 66 -7.46 1.52 7.25
CA PHE A 66 -6.10 1.14 7.59
C PHE A 66 -5.55 2.02 8.71
N TYR A 67 -5.74 3.32 8.58
CA TYR A 67 -5.24 4.25 9.58
C TYR A 67 -5.91 4.02 10.93
N ILE A 68 -7.21 3.76 10.92
CA ILE A 68 -7.94 3.48 12.16
C ILE A 68 -7.40 2.21 12.81
N ALA A 69 -7.13 1.18 11.98
CA ALA A 69 -6.57 -0.06 12.50
C ALA A 69 -5.21 0.16 13.14
N LEU A 70 -4.40 1.06 12.57
CA LEU A 70 -3.12 1.39 13.17
C LEU A 70 -3.30 2.08 14.52
N ARG A 71 -4.25 3.01 14.60
CA ARG A 71 -4.50 3.73 15.83
C ARG A 71 -4.97 2.83 16.97
N ASP A 72 -5.66 1.75 16.59
CA ASP A 72 -6.18 0.83 17.60
C ASP A 72 -5.13 -0.12 18.13
N ASP A 73 -3.93 -0.12 17.54
CA ASP A 73 -2.86 -1.01 17.97
C ASP A 73 -2.04 -0.30 19.04
N PRO A 74 -2.10 -0.77 20.31
CA PRO A 74 -1.38 -0.10 21.40
C PRO A 74 0.14 -0.24 21.30
N ASP A 75 0.63 -1.16 20.47
CA ASP A 75 2.06 -1.38 20.35
C ASP A 75 2.72 -0.41 19.38
N LEU A 76 1.93 0.39 18.65
CA LEU A 76 2.49 1.30 17.67
C LEU A 76 2.50 2.72 18.19
N ASN A 77 3.61 3.42 17.96
CA ASN A 77 3.67 4.84 18.30
C ASN A 77 3.32 5.66 17.05
N GLU A 78 3.18 6.96 17.24
CA GLU A 78 2.74 7.85 16.16
C GLU A 78 3.70 7.86 14.99
N VAL A 79 4.99 7.77 15.26
CA VAL A 79 5.99 7.78 14.18
C VAL A 79 5.84 6.54 13.32
N THR A 80 5.68 5.39 13.95
CA THR A 80 5.54 4.13 13.22
C THR A 80 4.24 4.12 12.42
N MET A 81 3.15 4.60 13.03
CA MET A 81 1.87 4.68 12.32
C MET A 81 1.99 5.55 11.08
N GLY A 82 2.66 6.71 11.22
CA GLY A 82 2.86 7.60 10.11
C GLY A 82 3.67 6.97 9.00
N THR A 83 4.67 6.17 9.37
CA THR A 83 5.51 5.50 8.40
C THR A 83 4.70 4.51 7.58
N TYR A 84 3.92 3.65 8.25
CA TYR A 84 3.12 2.66 7.53
C TYR A 84 2.05 3.32 6.67
N ALA A 85 1.42 4.37 7.18
CA ALA A 85 0.39 5.08 6.42
C ALA A 85 0.99 5.72 5.17
N ARG A 86 2.18 6.31 5.29
CA ARG A 86 2.85 6.90 4.13
C ARG A 86 3.25 5.85 3.12
N ASP A 87 3.72 4.70 3.60
CA ASP A 87 4.13 3.63 2.69
C ASP A 87 2.93 3.12 1.90
N LEU A 88 1.78 2.93 2.58
CA LEU A 88 0.59 2.50 1.86
C LEU A 88 0.14 3.57 0.86
N LYS A 89 0.21 4.84 1.26
CA LYS A 89 -0.14 5.92 0.34
C LYS A 89 0.73 5.86 -0.92
N THR A 90 2.02 5.62 -0.74
CA THR A 90 2.94 5.51 -1.87
C THR A 90 2.53 4.38 -2.80
N LEU A 91 2.18 3.23 -2.22
CA LEU A 91 1.74 2.09 -3.02
C LEU A 91 0.43 2.40 -3.76
N MET A 92 -0.53 3.03 -3.08
CA MET A 92 -1.80 3.37 -3.70
C MET A 92 -1.59 4.34 -4.86
N ARG A 93 -0.68 5.30 -4.70
CA ARG A 93 -0.38 6.23 -5.79
C ARG A 93 0.28 5.54 -6.96
N PHE A 94 1.13 4.55 -6.68
CA PHE A 94 1.72 3.74 -7.73
C PHE A 94 0.62 2.99 -8.50
N PHE A 95 -0.34 2.43 -7.77
CA PHE A 95 -1.45 1.71 -8.39
C PHE A 95 -2.30 2.64 -9.27
N MET A 96 -2.50 3.88 -8.82
CA MET A 96 -3.22 4.86 -9.64
C MET A 96 -2.44 5.21 -10.90
N LYS A 97 -1.12 5.35 -10.75
CA LYS A 97 -0.26 5.65 -11.87
C LYS A 97 -0.30 4.54 -12.90
N CYS A 98 -0.37 3.29 -12.45
CA CYS A 98 -0.47 2.14 -13.33
C CYS A 98 -1.88 1.92 -13.84
N GLN A 99 -2.83 2.74 -13.38
CA GLN A 99 -4.24 2.66 -13.78
C GLN A 99 -4.93 1.40 -13.27
N TYR A 100 -4.42 0.85 -12.17
CA TYR A 100 -5.09 -0.26 -11.50
C TYR A 100 -6.24 0.24 -10.63
N LEU A 101 -6.19 1.52 -10.26
CA LEU A 101 -7.21 2.18 -9.46
C LEU A 101 -7.59 3.48 -10.14
N PRO A 102 -8.87 3.89 -10.00
CA PRO A 102 -9.23 5.24 -10.42
C PRO A 102 -8.53 6.24 -9.51
N HIS A 103 -8.25 7.41 -10.06
CA HIS A 103 -7.56 8.44 -9.30
C HIS A 103 -8.48 8.98 -8.20
N PHE A 104 -7.95 9.08 -6.99
CA PHE A 104 -8.63 9.76 -5.90
C PHE A 104 -7.56 10.37 -5.01
N GLU A 105 -7.97 11.37 -4.26
CA GLU A 105 -7.05 12.05 -3.38
C GLU A 105 -6.89 11.28 -2.09
N ILE A 106 -5.66 11.14 -1.64
CA ILE A 106 -5.36 10.48 -0.39
C ILE A 106 -4.90 11.54 0.59
N GLN A 107 -5.64 11.67 1.68
CA GLN A 107 -5.28 12.58 2.74
C GLN A 107 -5.02 11.79 3.99
N LEU A 108 -3.86 12.02 4.58
CA LEU A 108 -3.52 11.38 5.85
C LEU A 108 -3.71 12.40 6.96
N PRO A 109 -4.20 11.95 8.10
CA PRO A 109 -4.28 12.83 9.26
C PRO A 109 -2.88 13.30 9.64
N LYS A 110 -2.79 14.54 10.03
CA LYS A 110 -1.51 15.05 10.52
C LYS A 110 -1.27 14.53 11.90
N ALA A 111 -0.07 14.10 12.15
CA ALA A 111 0.23 13.48 13.41
C ALA A 111 0.18 14.49 14.53
N ASP A 112 0.53 15.65 14.28
CA ASP A 112 0.56 16.61 15.31
C ASP A 112 -0.40 17.66 15.07
N ASN A 113 -0.76 17.59 15.01
CA ASN A 113 -1.41 18.39 14.91
C ASN A 113 -1.25 19.61 14.67
N CYS A 114 -1.02 19.54 14.35
CA CYS A 114 -0.75 20.66 14.06
C CYS A 114 -1.53 21.61 14.20
N PRO A 115 -1.40 22.25 14.51
CA PRO A 115 -2.26 23.23 14.90
C PRO A 115 -3.03 23.90 13.97
N LEU A 116 -3.17 23.75 13.81
CA LEU A 116 -3.71 24.38 13.12
C LEU A 116 -4.16 24.89 13.18
#